data_8e497705c4f88c0395a7f174a618d0bf
#
_entry.id   8e497705c4f88c0395a7f174a618d0bf
#
_cell.length_a   1.000
_cell.length_b   1.000
_cell.length_c   1.000
_cell.angle_alpha   90.00
_cell.angle_beta   90.00
_cell.angle_gamma   90.00
#
_symmetry.space_group_name_H-M   'P 1'
#
loop_
_entity.id
_entity.type
_entity.pdbx_description
1 polymer ?
#
loop_
_entity_poly.entity_id
_entity_poly.type
_entity_poly.pdbx_seq_one_letter_code
_entity_poly.pdbx_strand_id
1 'polypeptide(L)'
;SRSMAPSMKAFFNAVHEVADDPSSIPARQVMLSEAESLTQSFNTMNGRFEQIRDQVNVDMGGMVNDLNSYAKEIAQLNVKIVADIGRAKGEQLPNQLLDQRDNLLNKMAKLIDVSVVEQKDGSISVFIGKGQSLVLSDYAATLSIKNSEYDPTHKEIFMDGQNISNQLSGGSLYGSLRFRDEVLDPSQRQLGLLATGLVT
;
A
#
# COMPACT_ATOMS: atom_id res chain seq x y z
N SER A 1 20.94 -13.20 1.60
CA SER A 1 19.65 -13.79 1.22
C SER A 1 19.93 -15.09 0.49
N ARG A 2 19.56 -16.23 1.08
CA ARG A 2 19.61 -17.50 0.37
C ARG A 2 18.50 -17.47 -0.69
N SER A 3 18.88 -17.45 -1.97
CA SER A 3 17.93 -17.58 -3.06
C SER A 3 17.40 -19.02 -3.08
N MET A 4 16.18 -19.26 -3.51
CA MET A 4 15.58 -20.60 -3.63
C MET A 4 16.28 -21.49 -4.67
N ALA A 5 16.92 -20.87 -5.66
CA ALA A 5 17.56 -21.59 -6.75
C ALA A 5 18.61 -22.64 -6.32
N PRO A 6 19.50 -22.39 -5.33
CA PRO A 6 20.41 -23.42 -4.84
C PRO A 6 19.69 -24.62 -4.21
N SER A 7 18.64 -24.39 -3.41
CA SER A 7 17.90 -25.48 -2.76
C SER A 7 17.13 -26.33 -3.80
N MET A 8 16.55 -25.70 -4.80
CA MET A 8 15.92 -26.43 -5.93
C MET A 8 16.93 -27.27 -6.70
N LYS A 9 18.12 -26.71 -7.00
CA LYS A 9 19.16 -27.42 -7.71
C LYS A 9 19.67 -28.60 -6.89
N ALA A 10 19.88 -28.44 -5.59
CA ALA A 10 20.31 -29.53 -4.70
C ALA A 10 19.29 -30.67 -4.66
N PHE A 11 18.00 -30.34 -4.53
CA PHE A 11 16.92 -31.31 -4.56
C PHE A 11 16.88 -32.10 -5.88
N PHE A 12 16.90 -31.43 -7.04
CA PHE A 12 16.88 -32.12 -8.33
C PHE A 12 18.14 -32.96 -8.57
N ASN A 13 19.32 -32.52 -8.12
CA ASN A 13 20.51 -33.36 -8.19
C ASN A 13 20.36 -34.63 -7.34
N ALA A 14 19.81 -34.51 -6.11
CA ALA A 14 19.56 -35.68 -5.26
C ALA A 14 18.50 -36.62 -5.86
N VAL A 15 17.49 -36.10 -6.56
CA VAL A 15 16.52 -36.93 -7.31
C VAL A 15 17.21 -37.69 -8.42
N HIS A 16 18.13 -37.06 -9.17
CA HIS A 16 18.91 -37.76 -10.20
C HIS A 16 19.79 -38.88 -9.65
N GLU A 17 20.47 -38.66 -8.51
CA GLU A 17 21.27 -39.70 -7.85
C GLU A 17 20.43 -40.90 -7.41
N VAL A 18 19.20 -40.69 -6.94
CA VAL A 18 18.28 -41.81 -6.64
C VAL A 18 17.77 -42.50 -7.90
N ALA A 19 17.59 -41.76 -9.00
CA ALA A 19 17.18 -42.32 -10.27
C ALA A 19 18.28 -43.21 -10.88
N ASP A 20 19.55 -42.83 -10.71
CA ASP A 20 20.71 -43.60 -11.21
C ASP A 20 20.97 -44.87 -10.36
N ASP A 21 20.77 -44.84 -9.03
CA ASP A 21 20.82 -46.01 -8.15
C ASP A 21 19.63 -46.07 -7.19
N PRO A 22 18.49 -46.60 -7.62
CA PRO A 22 17.27 -46.69 -6.80
C PRO A 22 17.41 -47.54 -5.53
N SER A 23 18.41 -48.41 -5.44
CA SER A 23 18.65 -49.29 -4.29
C SER A 23 19.48 -48.62 -3.20
N SER A 24 20.13 -47.50 -3.49
CA SER A 24 20.98 -46.75 -2.54
C SER A 24 20.18 -46.09 -1.40
N ILE A 25 20.32 -46.65 -0.18
CA ILE A 25 19.72 -46.06 1.01
C ILE A 25 20.32 -44.65 1.29
N PRO A 26 21.64 -44.39 1.18
CA PRO A 26 22.21 -43.07 1.35
C PRO A 26 21.67 -42.04 0.39
N ALA A 27 21.53 -42.36 -0.91
CA ALA A 27 20.98 -41.44 -1.91
C ALA A 27 19.53 -41.02 -1.57
N ARG A 28 18.70 -41.97 -1.13
CA ARG A 28 17.33 -41.70 -0.67
C ARG A 28 17.30 -40.79 0.58
N GLN A 29 18.22 -40.98 1.52
CA GLN A 29 18.31 -40.12 2.71
C GLN A 29 18.71 -38.68 2.35
N VAL A 30 19.67 -38.51 1.41
CA VAL A 30 20.04 -37.19 0.90
C VAL A 30 18.86 -36.53 0.22
N MET A 31 18.14 -37.24 -0.66
CA MET A 31 16.96 -36.72 -1.34
C MET A 31 15.87 -36.22 -0.35
N LEU A 32 15.60 -36.99 0.69
CA LEU A 32 14.64 -36.58 1.74
C LEU A 32 15.12 -35.32 2.50
N SER A 33 16.40 -35.25 2.84
CA SER A 33 16.98 -34.09 3.51
C SER A 33 16.91 -32.82 2.63
N GLU A 34 17.17 -32.94 1.33
CA GLU A 34 17.07 -31.85 0.38
C GLU A 34 15.61 -31.43 0.13
N ALA A 35 14.66 -32.39 0.14
CA ALA A 35 13.23 -32.09 0.08
C ALA A 35 12.75 -31.30 1.31
N GLU A 36 13.19 -31.66 2.51
CA GLU A 36 12.91 -30.93 3.75
C GLU A 36 13.50 -29.49 3.69
N SER A 37 14.76 -29.38 3.26
CA SER A 37 15.45 -28.09 3.12
C SER A 37 14.73 -27.18 2.09
N LEU A 38 14.28 -27.74 0.98
CA LEU A 38 13.52 -27.03 -0.03
C LEU A 38 12.16 -26.55 0.51
N THR A 39 11.43 -27.43 1.22
CA THR A 39 10.16 -27.10 1.87
C THR A 39 10.32 -25.94 2.86
N GLN A 40 11.37 -25.98 3.69
CA GLN A 40 11.68 -24.92 4.64
C GLN A 40 12.01 -23.60 3.91
N SER A 41 12.67 -23.67 2.76
CA SER A 41 12.97 -22.49 1.94
C SER A 41 11.70 -21.85 1.38
N PHE A 42 10.72 -22.63 0.90
CA PHE A 42 9.41 -22.15 0.47
C PHE A 42 8.64 -21.50 1.62
N ASN A 43 8.56 -22.15 2.78
CA ASN A 43 7.86 -21.62 3.95
C ASN A 43 8.50 -20.29 4.42
N THR A 44 9.83 -20.22 4.44
CA THR A 44 10.56 -19.00 4.82
C THR A 44 10.27 -17.86 3.85
N MET A 45 10.24 -18.15 2.53
CA MET A 45 9.95 -17.14 1.52
C MET A 45 8.49 -16.66 1.61
N ASN A 46 7.53 -17.59 1.78
CA ASN A 46 6.12 -17.22 1.96
C ASN A 46 5.93 -16.33 3.21
N GLY A 47 6.52 -16.72 4.34
CA GLY A 47 6.46 -15.90 5.55
C GLY A 47 7.05 -14.49 5.39
N ARG A 48 8.07 -14.33 4.53
CA ARG A 48 8.59 -12.99 4.19
C ARG A 48 7.60 -12.17 3.37
N PHE A 49 6.91 -12.77 2.41
CA PHE A 49 5.87 -12.07 1.65
C PHE A 49 4.72 -11.63 2.54
N GLU A 50 4.29 -12.47 3.48
CA GLU A 50 3.27 -12.11 4.48
C GLU A 50 3.72 -10.93 5.35
N GLN A 51 4.94 -10.96 5.88
CA GLN A 51 5.50 -9.84 6.67
C GLN A 51 5.56 -8.53 5.88
N ILE A 52 5.97 -8.58 4.61
CA ILE A 52 5.99 -7.40 3.73
C ILE A 52 4.57 -6.88 3.49
N ARG A 53 3.61 -7.77 3.27
CA ARG A 53 2.20 -7.40 3.09
C ARG A 53 1.64 -6.71 4.33
N ASP A 54 1.89 -7.27 5.50
CA ASP A 54 1.45 -6.69 6.77
C ASP A 54 2.05 -5.31 6.98
N GLN A 55 3.34 -5.13 6.68
CA GLN A 55 4.00 -3.82 6.77
C GLN A 55 3.37 -2.81 5.80
N VAL A 56 3.13 -3.19 4.55
CA VAL A 56 2.46 -2.33 3.56
C VAL A 56 1.05 -1.94 4.03
N ASN A 57 0.30 -2.88 4.59
CA ASN A 57 -1.03 -2.61 5.13
C ASN A 57 -0.99 -1.64 6.33
N VAL A 58 -0.01 -1.76 7.22
CA VAL A 58 0.21 -0.84 8.36
C VAL A 58 0.58 0.55 7.86
N ASP A 59 1.52 0.64 6.92
CA ASP A 59 1.97 1.92 6.36
C ASP A 59 0.82 2.65 5.64
N MET A 60 0.00 1.93 4.86
CA MET A 60 -1.20 2.47 4.24
C MET A 60 -2.19 3.00 5.28
N GLY A 61 -2.36 2.27 6.41
CA GLY A 61 -3.19 2.71 7.54
C GLY A 61 -2.73 4.04 8.12
N GLY A 62 -1.42 4.18 8.34
CA GLY A 62 -0.81 5.42 8.80
C GLY A 62 -1.05 6.58 7.84
N MET A 63 -0.78 6.36 6.54
CA MET A 63 -0.99 7.38 5.50
C MET A 63 -2.44 7.84 5.39
N VAL A 64 -3.42 6.93 5.49
CA VAL A 64 -4.85 7.28 5.48
C VAL A 64 -5.24 8.10 6.71
N ASN A 65 -4.73 7.77 7.89
CA ASN A 65 -4.95 8.57 9.10
C ASN A 65 -4.37 9.99 8.97
N ASP A 66 -3.17 10.11 8.42
CA ASP A 66 -2.54 11.41 8.17
C ASP A 66 -3.36 12.23 7.18
N LEU A 67 -3.81 11.63 6.06
CA LEU A 67 -4.68 12.28 5.07
C LEU A 67 -5.97 12.79 5.70
N ASN A 68 -6.62 12.00 6.54
CA ASN A 68 -7.84 12.41 7.26
C ASN A 68 -7.57 13.59 8.21
N SER A 69 -6.44 13.57 8.92
CA SER A 69 -6.04 14.66 9.80
C SER A 69 -5.79 15.95 9.03
N TYR A 70 -5.02 15.88 7.94
CA TYR A 70 -4.74 17.03 7.08
C TYR A 70 -6.01 17.58 6.44
N ALA A 71 -6.90 16.71 5.93
CA ALA A 71 -8.17 17.13 5.35
C ALA A 71 -9.04 17.90 6.34
N LYS A 72 -9.16 17.38 7.56
CA LYS A 72 -9.91 18.03 8.65
C LYS A 72 -9.31 19.37 9.05
N GLU A 73 -7.99 19.45 9.18
CA GLU A 73 -7.29 20.69 9.52
C GLU A 73 -7.44 21.74 8.40
N ILE A 74 -7.36 21.33 7.11
CA ILE A 74 -7.59 22.23 5.97
C ILE A 74 -9.02 22.78 6.00
N ALA A 75 -10.03 21.95 6.24
CA ALA A 75 -11.43 22.40 6.37
C ALA A 75 -11.59 23.42 7.50
N GLN A 76 -10.95 23.18 8.66
CA GLN A 76 -10.96 24.13 9.77
C GLN A 76 -10.24 25.46 9.45
N LEU A 77 -9.12 25.38 8.73
CA LEU A 77 -8.40 26.58 8.28
C LEU A 77 -9.22 27.37 7.26
N ASN A 78 -9.94 26.71 6.36
CA ASN A 78 -10.85 27.39 5.44
C ASN A 78 -11.87 28.25 6.20
N VAL A 79 -12.51 27.70 7.24
CA VAL A 79 -13.47 28.47 8.07
C VAL A 79 -12.81 29.71 8.68
N LYS A 80 -11.61 29.57 9.24
CA LYS A 80 -10.88 30.68 9.86
C LYS A 80 -10.48 31.73 8.82
N ILE A 81 -9.96 31.32 7.68
CA ILE A 81 -9.54 32.20 6.58
C ILE A 81 -10.73 33.01 6.07
N VAL A 82 -11.86 32.37 5.79
CA VAL A 82 -13.08 33.06 5.33
C VAL A 82 -13.55 34.06 6.36
N ALA A 83 -13.56 33.72 7.65
CA ALA A 83 -13.95 34.61 8.72
C ALA A 83 -13.00 35.80 8.88
N ASP A 84 -11.70 35.61 8.72
CA ASP A 84 -10.71 36.69 8.83
C ASP A 84 -10.77 37.64 7.64
N ILE A 85 -10.88 37.10 6.41
CA ILE A 85 -11.07 37.91 5.18
C ILE A 85 -12.36 38.74 5.30
N GLY A 86 -13.46 38.12 5.78
CA GLY A 86 -14.74 38.83 5.99
C GLY A 86 -14.64 39.95 7.01
N ARG A 87 -13.92 39.76 8.13
CA ARG A 87 -13.69 40.77 9.13
C ARG A 87 -12.82 41.93 8.65
N ALA A 88 -11.79 41.63 7.90
CA ALA A 88 -10.88 42.59 7.29
C ALA A 88 -11.47 43.29 6.03
N LYS A 89 -12.71 43.01 5.66
CA LYS A 89 -13.35 43.48 4.40
C LYS A 89 -12.48 43.30 3.16
N GLY A 90 -11.61 42.26 3.15
CA GLY A 90 -10.69 41.98 2.09
C GLY A 90 -9.42 42.84 2.03
N GLU A 91 -9.23 43.80 2.98
CA GLU A 91 -8.09 44.68 2.95
C GLU A 91 -6.77 44.04 3.43
N GLN A 92 -6.85 42.94 4.20
CA GLN A 92 -5.69 42.21 4.68
C GLN A 92 -5.91 40.69 4.60
N LEU A 93 -4.97 40.00 4.00
CA LEU A 93 -4.98 38.53 3.93
C LEU A 93 -4.39 37.91 5.21
N PRO A 94 -4.96 36.81 5.72
CA PRO A 94 -4.43 36.10 6.88
C PRO A 94 -3.25 35.18 6.50
N ASN A 95 -2.11 35.77 6.13
CA ASN A 95 -0.96 35.05 5.58
C ASN A 95 -0.52 33.86 6.44
N GLN A 96 -0.53 33.99 7.76
CA GLN A 96 -0.16 32.89 8.65
C GLN A 96 -1.07 31.66 8.52
N LEU A 97 -2.38 31.86 8.32
CA LEU A 97 -3.32 30.77 8.11
C LEU A 97 -3.17 30.16 6.71
N LEU A 98 -2.87 31.00 5.71
CA LEU A 98 -2.58 30.55 4.35
C LEU A 98 -1.32 29.69 4.31
N ASP A 99 -0.22 30.12 4.96
CA ASP A 99 1.03 29.36 5.07
C ASP A 99 0.83 28.00 5.78
N GLN A 100 0.00 27.97 6.83
CA GLN A 100 -0.36 26.72 7.51
C GLN A 100 -1.10 25.78 6.59
N ARG A 101 -2.06 26.28 5.81
CA ARG A 101 -2.83 25.50 4.85
C ARG A 101 -1.94 24.94 3.74
N ASP A 102 -1.05 25.76 3.21
CA ASP A 102 -0.12 25.34 2.16
C ASP A 102 0.86 24.26 2.66
N ASN A 103 1.29 24.34 3.91
CA ASN A 103 2.11 23.30 4.54
C ASN A 103 1.36 21.96 4.61
N LEU A 104 0.07 21.98 4.97
CA LEU A 104 -0.77 20.76 4.98
C LEU A 104 -0.98 20.19 3.59
N LEU A 105 -1.24 21.04 2.59
CA LEU A 105 -1.33 20.64 1.19
C LEU A 105 -0.04 19.97 0.70
N ASN A 106 1.11 20.54 1.04
CA ASN A 106 2.42 19.97 0.70
C ASN A 106 2.66 18.62 1.37
N LYS A 107 2.21 18.42 2.61
CA LYS A 107 2.26 17.12 3.30
C LYS A 107 1.34 16.11 2.64
N MET A 108 0.12 16.52 2.30
CA MET A 108 -0.87 15.68 1.62
C MET A 108 -0.37 15.26 0.22
N ALA A 109 0.23 16.16 -0.53
CA ALA A 109 0.77 15.90 -1.87
C ALA A 109 1.92 14.87 -1.89
N LYS A 110 2.62 14.66 -0.77
CA LYS A 110 3.61 13.57 -0.65
C LYS A 110 2.94 12.19 -0.54
N LEU A 111 1.74 12.15 0.02
CA LEU A 111 1.01 10.91 0.27
C LEU A 111 0.14 10.49 -0.91
N ILE A 112 -0.44 11.47 -1.61
CA ILE A 112 -1.40 11.24 -2.71
C ILE A 112 -1.39 12.41 -3.69
N ASP A 113 -1.80 12.17 -4.93
CA ASP A 113 -2.01 13.24 -5.91
C ASP A 113 -3.17 14.14 -5.49
N VAL A 114 -2.93 15.46 -5.50
CA VAL A 114 -3.84 16.48 -4.98
C VAL A 114 -4.08 17.56 -6.03
N SER A 115 -5.35 17.85 -6.28
CA SER A 115 -5.77 19.02 -7.06
C SER A 115 -6.53 20.00 -6.16
N VAL A 116 -6.18 21.28 -6.24
CA VAL A 116 -6.75 22.33 -5.40
C VAL A 116 -7.53 23.33 -6.27
N VAL A 117 -8.73 23.69 -5.83
CA VAL A 117 -9.55 24.73 -6.45
C VAL A 117 -9.84 25.80 -5.41
N GLU A 118 -9.37 27.01 -5.69
CA GLU A 118 -9.63 28.18 -4.85
C GLU A 118 -11.03 28.75 -5.09
N GLN A 119 -11.67 29.16 -4.01
CA GLN A 119 -12.98 29.81 -4.01
C GLN A 119 -12.83 31.33 -3.82
N LYS A 120 -13.86 32.08 -4.26
CA LYS A 120 -13.86 33.55 -4.16
C LYS A 120 -13.83 34.10 -2.75
N ASP A 121 -14.24 33.30 -1.76
CA ASP A 121 -14.26 33.64 -0.34
C ASP A 121 -12.92 33.36 0.37
N GLY A 122 -11.91 32.84 -0.36
CA GLY A 122 -10.60 32.46 0.17
C GLY A 122 -10.53 31.03 0.68
N SER A 123 -11.63 30.28 0.70
CA SER A 123 -11.59 28.85 0.97
C SER A 123 -11.03 28.06 -0.22
N ILE A 124 -10.64 26.80 0.01
CA ILE A 124 -10.24 25.88 -1.05
C ILE A 124 -11.05 24.60 -0.99
N SER A 125 -11.20 23.98 -2.16
CA SER A 125 -11.63 22.60 -2.29
C SER A 125 -10.44 21.75 -2.70
N VAL A 126 -10.31 20.56 -2.10
CA VAL A 126 -9.21 19.62 -2.35
C VAL A 126 -9.78 18.34 -2.93
N PHE A 127 -9.26 17.96 -4.09
CA PHE A 127 -9.62 16.74 -4.80
C PHE A 127 -8.42 15.80 -4.83
N ILE A 128 -8.66 14.51 -4.79
CA ILE A 128 -7.64 13.47 -4.84
C ILE A 128 -7.91 12.51 -5.99
N GLY A 129 -6.85 11.88 -6.48
CA GLY A 129 -6.93 10.87 -7.52
C GLY A 129 -7.69 11.36 -8.77
N LYS A 130 -8.71 10.63 -9.19
CA LYS A 130 -9.50 10.95 -10.39
C LYS A 130 -10.63 11.97 -10.15
N GLY A 131 -10.48 12.85 -9.16
CA GLY A 131 -11.42 13.94 -8.87
C GLY A 131 -12.36 13.68 -7.70
N GLN A 132 -12.01 12.77 -6.78
CA GLN A 132 -12.75 12.58 -5.54
C GLN A 132 -12.54 13.79 -4.62
N SER A 133 -13.65 14.41 -4.18
CA SER A 133 -13.60 15.58 -3.31
C SER A 133 -13.30 15.16 -1.86
N LEU A 134 -12.08 15.43 -1.40
CA LEU A 134 -11.66 15.15 -0.02
C LEU A 134 -12.00 16.32 0.92
N VAL A 135 -11.85 17.57 0.46
CA VAL A 135 -12.26 18.75 1.22
C VAL A 135 -13.14 19.64 0.34
N LEU A 136 -14.30 20.03 0.86
CA LEU A 136 -15.20 21.01 0.24
C LEU A 136 -15.54 22.10 1.25
N SER A 137 -14.92 23.26 1.12
CA SER A 137 -15.07 24.40 2.05
C SER A 137 -14.76 23.96 3.50
N ASP A 138 -15.76 23.83 4.35
CA ASP A 138 -15.71 23.46 5.77
C ASP A 138 -15.89 21.97 6.04
N TYR A 139 -16.21 21.18 5.01
CA TYR A 139 -16.42 19.74 5.09
C TYR A 139 -15.19 18.96 4.64
N ALA A 140 -14.81 17.94 5.41
CA ALA A 140 -13.79 16.97 5.05
C ALA A 140 -14.41 15.56 4.99
N ALA A 141 -14.33 14.92 3.82
CA ALA A 141 -14.67 13.50 3.67
C ALA A 141 -13.68 12.62 4.44
N THR A 142 -14.11 11.43 4.82
CA THR A 142 -13.27 10.50 5.59
C THR A 142 -12.85 9.32 4.73
N LEU A 143 -11.55 9.11 4.64
CA LEU A 143 -10.97 7.91 4.08
C LEU A 143 -10.95 6.79 5.13
N SER A 144 -11.23 5.57 4.72
CA SER A 144 -11.12 4.39 5.58
C SER A 144 -10.43 3.25 4.86
N ILE A 145 -9.78 2.37 5.63
CA ILE A 145 -9.20 1.14 5.11
C ILE A 145 -10.06 -0.02 5.58
N LYS A 146 -10.46 -0.88 4.64
CA LYS A 146 -11.22 -2.11 4.92
C LYS A 146 -10.57 -3.28 4.19
N ASN A 147 -10.88 -4.49 4.65
CA ASN A 147 -10.50 -5.69 3.91
C ASN A 147 -11.28 -5.74 2.59
N SER A 148 -10.63 -6.23 1.55
CA SER A 148 -11.31 -6.55 0.30
C SER A 148 -12.39 -7.61 0.53
N GLU A 149 -13.48 -7.52 -0.20
CA GLU A 149 -14.56 -8.50 -0.16
C GLU A 149 -14.10 -9.87 -0.67
N TYR A 150 -13.14 -9.89 -1.58
CA TYR A 150 -12.65 -11.11 -2.25
C TYR A 150 -11.40 -11.69 -1.60
N ASP A 151 -10.60 -10.88 -0.89
CA ASP A 151 -9.37 -11.30 -0.22
C ASP A 151 -9.21 -10.56 1.11
N PRO A 152 -9.45 -11.23 2.26
CA PRO A 152 -9.34 -10.61 3.58
C PRO A 152 -7.94 -10.10 3.92
N THR A 153 -6.90 -10.59 3.25
CA THR A 153 -5.52 -10.13 3.43
C THR A 153 -5.22 -8.84 2.67
N HIS A 154 -6.10 -8.48 1.73
CA HIS A 154 -6.00 -7.30 0.88
C HIS A 154 -6.71 -6.12 1.52
N LYS A 155 -6.00 -5.02 1.73
CA LYS A 155 -6.59 -3.78 2.22
C LYS A 155 -6.94 -2.86 1.06
N GLU A 156 -8.12 -2.29 1.11
CA GLU A 156 -8.66 -1.35 0.12
C GLU A 156 -9.05 -0.04 0.77
N ILE A 157 -8.98 1.05 0.00
CA ILE A 157 -9.26 2.40 0.47
C ILE A 157 -10.66 2.79 0.03
N PHE A 158 -11.45 3.22 1.01
CA PHE A 158 -12.82 3.65 0.84
C PHE A 158 -12.98 5.11 1.22
N MET A 159 -13.83 5.82 0.51
CA MET A 159 -14.33 7.15 0.85
C MET A 159 -15.86 7.13 0.76
N ASP A 160 -16.53 7.56 1.82
CA ASP A 160 -18.00 7.57 1.93
C ASP A 160 -18.65 6.22 1.53
N GLY A 161 -17.99 5.10 1.89
CA GLY A 161 -18.46 3.75 1.63
C GLY A 161 -18.16 3.20 0.24
N GLN A 162 -17.58 4.00 -0.66
CA GLN A 162 -17.18 3.56 -1.99
C GLN A 162 -15.70 3.20 -2.01
N ASN A 163 -15.35 2.10 -2.67
CA ASN A 163 -13.96 1.72 -2.92
C ASN A 163 -13.35 2.67 -3.97
N ILE A 164 -12.29 3.37 -3.58
CA ILE A 164 -11.58 4.32 -4.43
C ILE A 164 -10.14 3.89 -4.75
N SER A 165 -9.71 2.70 -4.34
CA SER A 165 -8.32 2.23 -4.51
C SER A 165 -7.81 2.40 -5.95
N ASN A 166 -8.63 2.06 -6.94
CA ASN A 166 -8.33 2.17 -8.37
C ASN A 166 -8.48 3.58 -8.96
N GLN A 167 -8.92 4.54 -8.14
CA GLN A 167 -9.11 5.93 -8.53
C GLN A 167 -8.00 6.83 -7.99
N LEU A 168 -7.14 6.29 -7.12
CA LEU A 168 -6.02 7.01 -6.55
C LEU A 168 -4.85 7.07 -7.54
N SER A 169 -4.05 8.12 -7.42
CA SER A 169 -2.84 8.34 -8.22
C SER A 169 -1.82 9.11 -7.40
N GLY A 170 -0.55 8.99 -7.78
CA GLY A 170 0.56 9.74 -7.20
C GLY A 170 0.82 9.49 -5.71
N GLY A 171 1.93 10.00 -5.22
CA GLY A 171 2.33 9.91 -3.83
C GLY A 171 2.66 8.50 -3.32
N SER A 172 3.01 8.43 -2.03
CA SER A 172 3.47 7.17 -1.40
C SER A 172 2.34 6.17 -1.20
N LEU A 173 1.09 6.61 -0.98
CA LEU A 173 -0.06 5.73 -0.81
C LEU A 173 -0.36 4.94 -2.09
N TYR A 174 -0.38 5.61 -3.23
CA TYR A 174 -0.52 4.95 -4.52
C TYR A 174 0.68 4.05 -4.85
N GLY A 175 1.90 4.49 -4.50
CA GLY A 175 3.10 3.67 -4.61
C GLY A 175 2.98 2.35 -3.83
N SER A 176 2.42 2.37 -2.63
CA SER A 176 2.19 1.17 -1.81
C SER A 176 1.15 0.23 -2.43
N LEU A 177 0.05 0.78 -2.98
CA LEU A 177 -0.95 0.00 -3.72
C LEU A 177 -0.32 -0.69 -4.94
N ARG A 178 0.40 0.07 -5.77
CA ARG A 178 1.08 -0.48 -6.95
C ARG A 178 2.13 -1.53 -6.60
N PHE A 179 2.94 -1.29 -5.56
CA PHE A 179 3.93 -2.26 -5.12
C PHE A 179 3.26 -3.59 -4.73
N ARG A 180 2.15 -3.52 -3.99
CA ARG A 180 1.37 -4.70 -3.64
C ARG A 180 0.87 -5.44 -4.87
N ASP A 181 0.17 -4.72 -5.77
CA ASP A 181 -0.57 -5.32 -6.88
C ASP A 181 0.36 -5.79 -8.02
N GLU A 182 1.46 -5.05 -8.28
CA GLU A 182 2.35 -5.30 -9.42
C GLU A 182 3.60 -6.13 -9.05
N VAL A 183 4.01 -6.15 -7.77
CA VAL A 183 5.25 -6.82 -7.34
C VAL A 183 4.97 -7.92 -6.33
N LEU A 184 4.34 -7.59 -5.19
CA LEU A 184 4.20 -8.51 -4.07
C LEU A 184 3.29 -9.69 -4.40
N ASP A 185 2.07 -9.42 -4.86
CA ASP A 185 1.07 -10.45 -5.15
C ASP A 185 1.46 -11.35 -6.32
N PRO A 186 1.98 -10.83 -7.46
CA PRO A 186 2.52 -11.68 -8.51
C PRO A 186 3.68 -12.54 -8.05
N SER A 187 4.60 -12.02 -7.22
CA SER A 187 5.74 -12.78 -6.71
C SER A 187 5.30 -13.92 -5.79
N GLN A 188 4.34 -13.67 -4.91
CA GLN A 188 3.80 -14.71 -4.04
C GLN A 188 3.03 -15.77 -4.83
N ARG A 189 2.29 -15.36 -5.86
CA ARG A 189 1.60 -16.28 -6.77
C ARG A 189 2.57 -17.17 -7.54
N GLN A 190 3.68 -16.59 -8.03
CA GLN A 190 4.74 -17.39 -8.68
C GLN A 190 5.37 -18.39 -7.72
N LEU A 191 5.60 -18.01 -6.46
CA LEU A 191 6.08 -18.94 -5.45
C LEU A 191 5.13 -20.13 -5.26
N GLY A 192 3.82 -19.87 -5.17
CA GLY A 192 2.80 -20.92 -5.07
C GLY A 192 2.76 -21.84 -6.30
N LEU A 193 2.89 -21.27 -7.51
CA LEU A 193 2.93 -22.07 -8.75
C LEU A 193 4.19 -22.96 -8.81
N LEU A 194 5.35 -22.47 -8.37
CA LEU A 194 6.56 -23.27 -8.27
C LEU A 194 6.39 -24.42 -7.27
N ALA A 195 5.79 -24.15 -6.10
CA ALA A 195 5.54 -25.19 -5.10
C ALA A 195 4.58 -26.27 -5.62
N THR A 196 3.49 -25.89 -6.30
CA THR A 196 2.55 -26.85 -6.90
C THR A 196 3.17 -27.65 -8.06
N GLY A 197 3.98 -27.01 -8.90
CA GLY A 197 4.66 -27.69 -10.01
C GLY A 197 5.73 -28.70 -9.60
N LEU A 198 6.17 -28.69 -8.32
CA LEU A 198 7.09 -29.70 -7.79
C LEU A 198 6.37 -30.97 -7.29
N VAL A 199 5.05 -30.87 -7.06
CA VAL A 199 4.23 -31.96 -6.50
C VAL A 199 3.46 -32.73 -7.56
N THR A 200 3.34 -32.15 -8.75
CA THR A 200 2.66 -32.77 -9.93
C THR A 200 3.66 -33.42 -10.84
#